data_cc618bb0b1434ec6df8663cb7c295425
#
_entry.id   cc618bb0b1434ec6df8663cb7c295425
#
_cell.length_a   1.000
_cell.length_b   1.000
_cell.length_c   1.000
_cell.angle_alpha   90.00
_cell.angle_beta   90.00
_cell.angle_gamma   90.00
#
_symmetry.space_group_name_H-M   'P 1'
#
loop_
_entity.id
_entity.type
_entity.pdbx_description
1 polymer ?
#
loop_
_entity_poly.entity_id
_entity_poly.type
_entity_poly.pdbx_seq_one_letter_code
_entity_poly.pdbx_strand_id
1 'polypeptide(L)'
;MNAVAPLPVLDRRSGLGASEAAAACGLSPWLSPLELFLQKTGRAPEVEETLPMRVGKALEPVVIRAFEEREGLKVTDQQRRVVDPRLPWRWATLDGMTAGVP
;
A
#
# COMPACT_ATOMS: atom_id res chain seq x y z
N MET A 1 -20.57 -8.76 4.57
CA MET A 1 -19.45 -8.37 3.78
C MET A 1 -18.97 -9.53 2.94
N ASN A 2 -18.64 -9.25 1.76
CA ASN A 2 -18.17 -10.26 0.86
C ASN A 2 -16.91 -10.92 1.36
N ALA A 3 -16.87 -12.23 1.21
CA ALA A 3 -15.62 -12.93 1.32
C ALA A 3 -14.62 -12.15 0.46
N VAL A 4 -13.48 -11.92 1.04
CA VAL A 4 -12.42 -11.24 0.34
C VAL A 4 -11.97 -12.17 -0.77
N ALA A 5 -12.57 -12.01 -1.94
CA ALA A 5 -11.99 -12.58 -3.12
C ALA A 5 -10.55 -12.08 -3.20
N PRO A 6 -9.59 -12.93 -3.60
CA PRO A 6 -8.27 -12.42 -3.89
C PRO A 6 -8.47 -11.24 -4.83
N LEU A 7 -8.03 -10.07 -4.39
CA LEU A 7 -8.14 -8.90 -5.23
C LEU A 7 -7.39 -9.21 -6.54
N PRO A 8 -8.00 -8.93 -7.67
CA PRO A 8 -7.26 -9.02 -8.91
C PRO A 8 -5.99 -8.19 -8.76
N VAL A 9 -4.91 -8.67 -9.35
CA VAL A 9 -3.67 -7.90 -9.36
C VAL A 9 -4.01 -6.53 -9.89
N LEU A 10 -3.93 -5.52 -9.02
CA LEU A 10 -4.21 -4.16 -9.43
C LEU A 10 -3.12 -3.75 -10.40
N ASP A 11 -3.53 -3.29 -11.56
CA ASP A 11 -2.62 -2.61 -12.45
C ASP A 11 -2.24 -1.28 -11.80
N ARG A 12 -1.05 -1.21 -11.28
CA ARG A 12 -0.54 0.00 -10.60
C ARG A 12 -0.47 1.21 -11.52
N ARG A 13 -0.53 0.99 -12.82
CA ARG A 13 -0.54 2.07 -13.82
C ARG A 13 -1.92 2.72 -13.96
N SER A 14 -2.96 2.09 -13.44
CA SER A 14 -4.33 2.60 -13.56
C SER A 14 -4.65 3.75 -12.61
N GLY A 15 -3.74 4.11 -11.71
CA GLY A 15 -3.95 5.19 -10.76
C GLY A 15 -2.81 5.37 -9.77
N LEU A 16 -3.13 5.95 -8.62
CA LEU A 16 -2.16 6.31 -7.59
C LEU A 16 -2.47 5.63 -6.27
N GLY A 17 -1.50 4.92 -5.72
CA GLY A 17 -1.56 4.43 -4.35
C GLY A 17 -1.17 5.51 -3.35
N ALA A 18 -1.56 5.33 -2.09
CA ALA A 18 -1.24 6.29 -1.03
C ALA A 18 0.27 6.51 -0.87
N SER A 19 1.07 5.48 -1.08
CA SER A 19 2.53 5.56 -1.00
C SER A 19 3.14 6.44 -2.10
N GLU A 20 2.38 6.76 -3.14
CA GLU A 20 2.83 7.55 -4.27
C GLU A 20 2.38 9.01 -4.19
N ALA A 21 1.57 9.35 -3.19
CA ALA A 21 0.99 10.69 -3.06
C ALA A 21 2.05 11.78 -2.93
N ALA A 22 3.08 11.55 -2.12
CA ALA A 22 4.16 12.51 -1.94
C ALA A 22 4.90 12.80 -3.25
N ALA A 23 5.19 11.75 -4.04
CA ALA A 23 5.83 11.90 -5.33
C ALA A 23 4.95 12.68 -6.31
N ALA A 24 3.66 12.40 -6.34
CA ALA A 24 2.72 13.09 -7.21
C ALA A 24 2.63 14.58 -6.87
N CYS A 25 2.76 14.94 -5.60
CA CYS A 25 2.71 16.33 -5.13
C CYS A 25 4.07 17.05 -5.17
N GLY A 26 5.12 16.38 -5.62
CA GLY A 26 6.46 16.98 -5.65
C GLY A 26 7.14 17.07 -4.30
N LEU A 27 6.69 16.31 -3.30
CA LEU A 27 7.18 16.36 -1.93
C LEU A 27 8.11 15.19 -1.58
N SER A 28 8.26 14.21 -2.46
CA SER A 28 9.14 13.08 -2.20
C SER A 28 10.60 13.43 -2.51
N PRO A 29 11.54 13.13 -1.58
CA PRO A 29 12.96 13.30 -1.86
C PRO A 29 13.53 12.20 -2.76
N TRP A 30 12.80 11.11 -2.98
CA TRP A 30 13.29 9.94 -3.72
C TRP A 30 12.70 9.80 -5.12
N LEU A 31 11.54 10.39 -5.38
CA LEU A 31 10.85 10.22 -6.65
C LEU A 31 10.16 11.53 -7.03
N SER A 32 10.47 12.05 -8.21
CA SER A 32 9.84 13.27 -8.73
C SER A 32 8.48 12.96 -9.38
N PRO A 33 7.62 13.98 -9.56
CA PRO A 33 6.37 13.81 -10.32
C PRO A 33 6.62 13.29 -11.74
N LEU A 34 7.67 13.76 -12.39
CA LEU A 34 8.02 13.31 -13.73
C LEU A 34 8.41 11.83 -13.76
N GLU A 35 9.26 11.40 -12.82
CA GLU A 35 9.65 10.00 -12.71
C GLU A 35 8.44 9.11 -12.44
N LEU A 36 7.55 9.54 -11.57
CA LEU A 36 6.30 8.82 -11.29
C LEU A 36 5.43 8.71 -12.55
N PHE A 37 5.29 9.81 -13.29
CA PHE A 37 4.55 9.82 -14.55
C PHE A 37 5.13 8.83 -15.56
N LEU A 38 6.45 8.82 -15.69
CA LEU A 38 7.14 7.91 -16.62
C LEU A 38 6.92 6.44 -16.23
N GLN A 39 6.95 6.14 -14.93
CA GLN A 39 6.65 4.79 -14.43
C GLN A 39 5.20 4.40 -14.71
N LYS A 40 4.26 5.30 -14.41
CA LYS A 40 2.82 5.04 -14.61
C LYS A 40 2.44 4.87 -16.07
N THR A 41 3.15 5.50 -16.97
CA THR A 41 2.90 5.39 -18.42
C THR A 41 3.72 4.28 -19.08
N GLY A 42 4.48 3.50 -18.30
CA GLY A 42 5.28 2.40 -18.81
C GLY A 42 6.54 2.85 -19.58
N ARG A 43 6.94 4.11 -19.41
CA ARG A 43 8.11 4.69 -20.11
C ARG A 43 9.41 4.59 -19.31
N ALA A 44 9.31 4.20 -18.04
CA ALA A 44 10.46 3.94 -17.18
C ALA A 44 10.20 2.68 -16.38
N PRO A 45 11.25 1.91 -16.01
CA PRO A 45 11.08 0.74 -15.16
C PRO A 45 10.60 1.15 -13.77
N GLU A 46 9.82 0.27 -13.14
CA GLU A 46 9.48 0.45 -11.75
C GLU A 46 10.72 0.24 -10.87
N VAL A 47 10.68 0.83 -9.67
CA VAL A 47 11.78 0.70 -8.71
C VAL A 47 11.91 -0.76 -8.28
N GLU A 48 13.10 -1.30 -8.37
CA GLU A 48 13.41 -2.63 -7.87
C GLU A 48 13.33 -2.65 -6.34
N GLU A 49 12.93 -3.79 -5.81
CA GLU A 49 12.88 -3.99 -4.37
C GLU A 49 14.28 -3.94 -3.77
N THR A 50 14.49 -2.98 -2.87
CA THR A 50 15.75 -2.83 -2.16
C THR A 50 15.82 -3.73 -0.92
N LEU A 51 17.03 -3.92 -0.38
CA LEU A 51 17.19 -4.68 0.86
C LEU A 51 16.38 -4.09 2.03
N PRO A 52 16.38 -2.77 2.29
CA PRO A 52 15.51 -2.20 3.32
C PRO A 52 14.02 -2.50 3.11
N MET A 53 13.55 -2.50 1.88
CA MET A 53 12.16 -2.85 1.57
C MET A 53 11.86 -4.32 1.90
N ARG A 54 12.79 -5.22 1.58
CA ARG A 54 12.67 -6.65 1.91
C ARG A 54 12.67 -6.89 3.41
N VAL A 55 13.53 -6.21 4.14
CA VAL A 55 13.59 -6.28 5.61
C VAL A 55 12.27 -5.78 6.20
N GLY A 56 11.74 -4.66 5.71
CA GLY A 56 10.45 -4.14 6.16
C GLY A 56 9.31 -5.14 5.97
N LYS A 57 9.25 -5.78 4.82
CA LYS A 57 8.24 -6.82 4.56
C LYS A 57 8.40 -8.03 5.47
N ALA A 58 9.64 -8.45 5.72
CA ALA A 58 9.90 -9.59 6.60
C ALA A 58 9.56 -9.30 8.05
N LEU A 59 9.71 -8.05 8.50
CA LEU A 59 9.41 -7.64 9.87
C LEU A 59 7.91 -7.36 10.10
N GLU A 60 7.13 -7.14 9.06
CA GLU A 60 5.72 -6.80 9.20
C GLU A 60 4.93 -7.80 10.05
N PRO A 61 5.04 -9.13 9.86
CA PRO A 61 4.35 -10.10 10.71
C PRO A 61 4.74 -9.99 12.17
N VAL A 62 6.01 -9.69 12.46
CA VAL A 62 6.51 -9.53 13.83
C VAL A 62 5.89 -8.28 14.47
N VAL A 63 5.84 -7.19 13.73
CA VAL A 63 5.24 -5.93 14.20
C VAL A 63 3.75 -6.11 14.46
N ILE A 64 3.04 -6.80 13.57
CA ILE A 64 1.61 -7.08 13.74
C ILE A 64 1.37 -7.91 14.99
N ARG A 65 2.16 -8.95 15.22
CA ARG A 65 2.04 -9.79 16.41
C ARG A 65 2.32 -8.99 17.68
N ALA A 66 3.35 -8.17 17.69
CA ALA A 66 3.66 -7.31 18.82
C ALA A 66 2.51 -6.34 19.14
N PHE A 67 1.90 -5.79 18.11
CA PHE A 67 0.73 -4.93 18.25
C PHE A 67 -0.46 -5.70 18.85
N GLU A 68 -0.74 -6.90 18.35
CA GLU A 68 -1.83 -7.73 18.86
C GLU A 68 -1.63 -8.07 20.35
N GLU A 69 -0.42 -8.44 20.74
CA GLU A 69 -0.08 -8.76 22.12
C GLU A 69 -0.23 -7.54 23.03
N ARG A 70 0.25 -6.38 22.56
CA ARG A 70 0.20 -5.15 23.35
C ARG A 70 -1.20 -4.62 23.53
N GLU A 71 -2.00 -4.61 22.48
CA GLU A 71 -3.33 -3.98 22.48
C GLU A 71 -4.46 -4.96 22.78
N GLY A 72 -4.20 -6.26 22.78
CA GLY A 72 -5.22 -7.27 22.98
C GLY A 72 -6.23 -7.33 21.82
N LEU A 73 -5.84 -6.86 20.64
CA LEU A 73 -6.69 -6.83 19.45
C LEU A 73 -6.15 -7.79 18.41
N LYS A 74 -7.03 -8.37 17.63
CA LYS A 74 -6.63 -9.21 16.51
C LYS A 74 -6.62 -8.39 15.23
N VAL A 75 -5.56 -8.54 14.46
CA VAL A 75 -5.42 -7.91 13.15
C VAL A 75 -5.93 -8.86 12.08
N THR A 76 -6.82 -8.36 11.24
CA THR A 76 -7.41 -9.11 10.12
C THR A 76 -7.23 -8.31 8.84
N ASP A 77 -7.60 -8.92 7.71
CA ASP A 77 -7.56 -8.26 6.40
C ASP A 77 -6.20 -7.62 6.09
N GLN A 78 -5.12 -8.36 6.36
CA GLN A 78 -3.78 -7.88 6.08
C GLN A 78 -3.61 -7.63 4.58
N GLN A 79 -2.94 -6.52 4.25
CA GLN A 79 -2.71 -6.10 2.88
C GLN A 79 -4.01 -5.85 2.11
N ARG A 80 -5.04 -5.42 2.80
CA ARG A 80 -6.31 -5.09 2.15
C ARG A 80 -6.18 -3.82 1.34
N ARG A 81 -6.58 -3.91 0.08
CA ARG A 81 -6.60 -2.76 -0.81
C ARG A 81 -7.96 -2.06 -0.74
N VAL A 82 -7.93 -0.76 -0.54
CA VAL A 82 -9.12 0.07 -0.49
C VAL A 82 -9.06 1.05 -1.66
N VAL A 83 -10.11 1.06 -2.46
CA VAL A 83 -10.23 1.97 -3.62
C VAL A 83 -11.29 3.01 -3.29
N ASP A 84 -11.00 4.28 -3.61
CA ASP A 84 -11.96 5.35 -3.42
C ASP A 84 -13.13 5.17 -4.42
N PRO A 85 -14.37 5.04 -3.94
CA PRO A 85 -15.52 4.83 -4.83
C PRO A 85 -15.85 6.05 -5.71
N ARG A 86 -15.42 7.25 -5.32
CA ARG A 86 -15.62 8.47 -6.10
C ARG A 86 -14.52 8.69 -7.13
N LEU A 87 -13.30 8.32 -6.77
CA LEU A 87 -12.11 8.53 -7.59
C LEU A 87 -11.35 7.21 -7.69
N PRO A 88 -11.78 6.31 -8.58
CA PRO A 88 -11.23 4.94 -8.63
C PRO A 88 -9.73 4.85 -8.94
N TRP A 89 -9.14 5.95 -9.41
CA TRP A 89 -7.70 6.01 -9.62
C TRP A 89 -6.90 6.19 -8.32
N ARG A 90 -7.59 6.33 -7.18
CA ARG A 90 -7.01 6.58 -5.87
C ARG A 90 -7.25 5.37 -4.98
N TRP A 91 -6.19 4.77 -4.46
CA TRP A 91 -6.30 3.62 -3.56
C TRP A 91 -5.23 3.64 -2.46
N ALA A 92 -5.42 2.78 -1.48
CA ALA A 92 -4.43 2.52 -0.44
C ALA A 92 -4.40 1.03 -0.13
N THR A 93 -3.24 0.52 0.27
CA THR A 93 -3.10 -0.83 0.81
C THR A 93 -2.88 -0.71 2.31
N LEU A 94 -3.78 -1.28 3.09
CA LEU A 94 -3.71 -1.26 4.55
C LEU A 94 -2.89 -2.43 5.05
N ASP A 95 -2.06 -2.22 6.07
CA ASP A 95 -1.29 -3.30 6.70
C ASP A 95 -2.21 -4.31 7.39
N GLY A 96 -3.32 -3.85 7.93
CA GLY A 96 -4.33 -4.68 8.55
C GLY A 96 -5.46 -3.86 9.14
N MET A 97 -6.46 -4.53 9.64
CA MET A 97 -7.61 -3.92 10.29
C MET A 97 -7.88 -4.60 11.62
N THR A 98 -8.43 -3.85 12.55
CA THR A 98 -8.87 -4.38 13.84
C THR A 98 -10.37 -4.21 13.97
N ALA A 99 -11.04 -5.23 14.48
CA ALA A 99 -12.46 -5.18 14.73
C ALA A 99 -12.77 -4.58 16.10
N GLY A 100 -13.89 -3.86 16.23
CA GLY A 100 -14.37 -3.37 17.51
C GLY A 100 -13.65 -2.13 18.06
N VAL A 101 -12.84 -1.48 17.27
CA VAL A 101 -12.22 -0.20 17.63
C VAL A 101 -13.09 0.93 17.08
N PRO A 102 -13.53 1.86 17.95
CA PRO A 102 -14.34 2.98 17.52
C PRO A 102 -13.60 3.88 16.53
#